data_5dae7d43f692b531ea77e28644031b83
#
_entry.id   5dae7d43f692b531ea77e28644031b83
#
_cell.length_a   1.000
_cell.length_b   1.000
_cell.length_c   1.000
_cell.angle_alpha   90.00
_cell.angle_beta   90.00
_cell.angle_gamma   90.00
#
_symmetry.space_group_name_H-M   'P 1'
#
loop_
_entity.id
_entity.type
_entity.pdbx_description
1 polymer ?
#
loop_
_entity_poly.entity_id
_entity_poly.type
_entity_poly.pdbx_seq_one_letter_code
_entity_poly.pdbx_strand_id
1 'polypeptide(L)'
;YVIFMNCGDYFYSPSVLAELAEAIEKNPGRRIYYGDAYFRMADQIFHMPPRITDYVCFSHIPNHQSCVFDRTLWDEEGFRIQYKIRADYEFFLRQVYRNDVKPCYTGVVVADYEGGGYSENKKNRVTDKEEHLRIATEYLGKRTIFMYRLWLVITLHPLRKWIASDSPFSGAYDSLKRFIYRR
;
A
#
# COMPACT_ATOMS: atom_id res chain seq x y z
N TYR A 1 -1.73 19.75 4.72
CA TYR A 1 -1.48 18.34 4.41
C TYR A 1 -0.61 17.68 5.49
N VAL A 2 -0.77 16.37 5.67
CA VAL A 2 -0.06 15.58 6.68
C VAL A 2 0.56 14.36 6.01
N ILE A 3 1.79 14.04 6.42
CA ILE A 3 2.48 12.80 6.09
C ILE A 3 2.87 12.12 7.42
N PHE A 4 2.64 10.82 7.53
CA PHE A 4 3.05 10.04 8.69
C PHE A 4 4.33 9.29 8.37
N MET A 5 5.40 9.60 9.07
CA MET A 5 6.68 8.92 8.93
C MET A 5 6.97 8.17 10.22
N ASN A 6 7.15 6.86 10.14
CA ASN A 6 7.46 6.05 11.31
C ASN A 6 8.93 6.19 11.73
N CYS A 7 9.23 5.79 12.95
CA CYS A 7 10.61 5.74 13.42
C CYS A 7 11.41 4.73 12.57
N GLY A 8 12.56 5.17 12.06
CA GLY A 8 13.42 4.38 11.17
C GLY A 8 13.19 4.60 9.68
N ASP A 9 12.05 5.21 9.31
CA ASP A 9 11.76 5.58 7.92
C ASP A 9 12.22 7.02 7.63
N TYR A 10 12.54 7.29 6.37
CA TYR A 10 13.00 8.60 5.91
C TYR A 10 12.29 9.00 4.62
N PHE A 11 12.38 10.28 4.26
CA PHE A 11 12.12 10.67 2.88
C PHE A 11 13.21 10.10 1.97
N TYR A 12 12.80 9.57 0.82
CA TYR A 12 13.71 8.90 -0.12
C TYR A 12 14.84 9.82 -0.62
N SER A 13 14.56 11.10 -0.78
CA SER A 13 15.56 12.10 -1.17
C SER A 13 15.28 13.45 -0.52
N PRO A 14 16.24 14.37 -0.47
CA PRO A 14 16.03 15.73 0.01
C PRO A 14 15.01 16.54 -0.79
N SER A 15 14.73 16.18 -2.05
CA SER A 15 13.80 16.85 -2.95
C SER A 15 12.35 16.41 -2.83
N VAL A 16 12.06 15.31 -2.11
CA VAL A 16 10.72 14.69 -2.03
C VAL A 16 9.62 15.68 -1.71
N LEU A 17 9.82 16.56 -0.74
CA LEU A 17 8.79 17.53 -0.36
C LEU A 17 8.51 18.56 -1.47
N ALA A 18 9.53 18.97 -2.20
CA ALA A 18 9.37 19.88 -3.35
C ALA A 18 8.66 19.18 -4.50
N GLU A 19 9.04 17.93 -4.81
CA GLU A 19 8.39 17.12 -5.84
C GLU A 19 6.92 16.84 -5.52
N LEU A 20 6.59 16.57 -4.26
CA LEU A 20 5.21 16.40 -3.80
C LEU A 20 4.42 17.69 -3.90
N ALA A 21 5.01 18.83 -3.51
CA ALA A 21 4.35 20.13 -3.64
C ALA A 21 4.00 20.43 -5.11
N GLU A 22 4.95 20.22 -6.02
CA GLU A 22 4.71 20.39 -7.47
C GLU A 22 3.63 19.44 -7.99
N ALA A 23 3.62 18.17 -7.55
CA ALA A 23 2.60 17.20 -7.94
C ALA A 23 1.20 17.58 -7.45
N ILE A 24 1.10 18.14 -6.24
CA ILE A 24 -0.14 18.64 -5.64
C ILE A 24 -0.64 19.87 -6.41
N GLU A 25 0.24 20.81 -6.75
CA GLU A 25 -0.09 21.97 -7.54
C GLU A 25 -0.61 21.62 -8.94
N LYS A 26 -0.04 20.60 -9.57
CA LYS A 26 -0.49 20.08 -10.87
C LYS A 26 -1.86 19.38 -10.81
N ASN A 27 -2.24 18.86 -9.65
CA ASN A 27 -3.46 18.08 -9.44
C ASN A 27 -4.27 18.60 -8.23
N PRO A 28 -4.70 19.86 -8.22
CA PRO A 28 -5.31 20.47 -7.05
C PRO A 28 -6.64 19.82 -6.66
N GLY A 29 -7.02 19.98 -5.39
CA GLY A 29 -8.33 19.56 -4.89
C GLY A 29 -8.45 18.06 -4.57
N ARG A 30 -7.36 17.29 -4.63
CA ARG A 30 -7.36 15.93 -4.12
C ARG A 30 -7.10 15.93 -2.62
N ARG A 31 -7.75 15.02 -1.91
CA ARG A 31 -7.61 14.92 -0.44
C ARG A 31 -6.59 13.85 -0.03
N ILE A 32 -6.23 12.92 -0.95
CA ILE A 32 -5.15 11.94 -0.76
C ILE A 32 -4.29 11.96 -2.01
N TYR A 33 -2.98 12.15 -1.82
CA TYR A 33 -1.97 11.91 -2.83
C TYR A 33 -1.10 10.75 -2.37
N TYR A 34 -0.61 9.94 -3.30
CA TYR A 34 0.26 8.82 -2.98
C TYR A 34 1.34 8.63 -4.03
N GLY A 35 2.44 8.07 -3.60
CA GLY A 35 3.58 7.77 -4.46
C GLY A 35 4.14 6.38 -4.20
N ASP A 36 5.35 6.17 -4.66
CA ASP A 36 6.10 4.94 -4.52
C ASP A 36 6.88 4.92 -3.20
N ALA A 37 7.36 3.73 -2.80
CA ALA A 37 8.25 3.56 -1.66
C ALA A 37 9.47 2.73 -2.05
N TYR A 38 10.63 3.12 -1.57
CA TYR A 38 11.82 2.30 -1.60
C TYR A 38 11.84 1.40 -0.36
N PHE A 39 11.94 0.10 -0.56
CA PHE A 39 12.00 -0.90 0.50
C PHE A 39 13.45 -1.27 0.75
N ARG A 40 14.01 -0.76 1.84
CA ARG A 40 15.44 -0.87 2.17
C ARG A 40 15.91 -2.31 2.30
N MET A 41 15.12 -3.17 2.96
CA MET A 41 15.45 -4.60 3.12
C MET A 41 15.47 -5.37 1.79
N ALA A 42 14.71 -4.94 0.79
CA ALA A 42 14.64 -5.58 -0.51
C ALA A 42 15.51 -4.89 -1.56
N ASP A 43 16.12 -3.73 -1.22
CA ASP A 43 16.86 -2.86 -2.13
C ASP A 43 16.08 -2.60 -3.44
N GLN A 44 14.78 -2.25 -3.29
CA GLN A 44 13.89 -2.13 -4.44
C GLN A 44 12.84 -1.04 -4.24
N ILE A 45 12.57 -0.27 -5.30
CA ILE A 45 11.42 0.62 -5.35
C ILE A 45 10.16 -0.20 -5.65
N PHE A 46 9.17 -0.06 -4.79
CA PHE A 46 7.85 -0.62 -4.97
C PHE A 46 6.95 0.43 -5.64
N HIS A 47 6.66 0.19 -6.92
CA HIS A 47 5.82 1.09 -7.70
C HIS A 47 4.34 0.81 -7.47
N MET A 48 3.61 1.85 -7.09
CA MET A 48 2.17 1.78 -6.95
C MET A 48 1.49 1.98 -8.31
N PRO A 49 0.36 1.30 -8.55
CA PRO A 49 -0.41 1.55 -9.76
C PRO A 49 -0.98 2.98 -9.74
N PRO A 50 -1.08 3.64 -10.91
CA PRO A 50 -1.57 5.02 -11.00
C PRO A 50 -3.07 5.18 -10.69
N ARG A 51 -3.77 4.08 -10.47
CA ARG A 51 -5.20 4.05 -10.11
C ARG A 51 -5.44 3.08 -8.96
N ILE A 52 -6.16 3.55 -7.95
CA ILE A 52 -6.68 2.71 -6.88
C ILE A 52 -7.94 2.01 -7.39
N THR A 53 -7.84 0.69 -7.52
CA THR A 53 -8.95 -0.19 -7.91
C THR A 53 -9.36 -1.04 -6.71
N ASP A 54 -10.52 -1.70 -6.78
CA ASP A 54 -10.96 -2.64 -5.74
C ASP A 54 -9.93 -3.76 -5.50
N TYR A 55 -9.26 -4.21 -6.56
CA TYR A 55 -8.18 -5.19 -6.43
C TYR A 55 -6.96 -4.64 -5.69
N VAL A 56 -6.57 -3.39 -5.94
CA VAL A 56 -5.50 -2.71 -5.19
C VAL A 56 -5.91 -2.58 -3.72
N CYS A 57 -7.13 -2.13 -3.44
CA CYS A 57 -7.67 -2.06 -2.09
C CYS A 57 -7.69 -3.42 -1.39
N PHE A 58 -7.96 -4.51 -2.11
CA PHE A 58 -7.93 -5.87 -1.57
C PHE A 58 -6.49 -6.39 -1.36
N SER A 59 -5.59 -6.17 -2.30
CA SER A 59 -4.25 -6.77 -2.29
C SER A 59 -3.26 -6.00 -1.42
N HIS A 60 -3.16 -4.70 -1.63
CA HIS A 60 -2.28 -3.78 -0.91
C HIS A 60 -2.60 -2.33 -1.29
N ILE A 61 -2.79 -1.49 -0.29
CA ILE A 61 -2.90 -0.04 -0.49
C ILE A 61 -1.51 0.59 -0.56
N PRO A 62 -1.40 1.86 -0.99
CA PRO A 62 -0.16 2.62 -0.85
C PRO A 62 0.33 2.61 0.59
N ASN A 63 1.64 2.49 0.77
CA ASN A 63 2.26 2.60 2.08
C ASN A 63 1.92 3.97 2.69
N HIS A 64 1.46 4.02 3.93
CA HIS A 64 1.01 5.27 4.54
C HIS A 64 2.13 6.32 4.63
N GLN A 65 3.41 5.90 4.71
CA GLN A 65 4.56 6.81 4.64
C GLN A 65 4.74 7.44 3.25
N SER A 66 4.13 6.85 2.21
CA SER A 66 4.13 7.39 0.85
C SER A 66 2.81 8.10 0.49
N CYS A 67 1.98 8.38 1.51
CA CYS A 67 0.72 9.09 1.33
C CYS A 67 0.78 10.49 1.94
N VAL A 68 0.22 11.45 1.22
CA VAL A 68 -0.03 12.82 1.68
C VAL A 68 -1.53 12.99 1.85
N PHE A 69 -1.96 13.29 3.04
CA PHE A 69 -3.36 13.38 3.40
C PHE A 69 -3.77 14.83 3.67
N ASP A 70 -4.92 15.26 3.16
CA ASP A 70 -5.55 16.48 3.63
C ASP A 70 -5.94 16.28 5.11
N ARG A 71 -5.52 17.21 5.96
CA ARG A 71 -5.76 17.09 7.41
C ARG A 71 -7.24 17.04 7.78
N THR A 72 -8.11 17.62 6.95
CA THR A 72 -9.56 17.61 7.17
C THR A 72 -10.19 16.21 7.10
N LEU A 73 -9.45 15.22 6.63
CA LEU A 73 -9.91 13.83 6.64
C LEU A 73 -10.11 13.25 8.07
N TRP A 74 -9.55 13.92 9.09
CA TRP A 74 -9.68 13.53 10.50
C TRP A 74 -10.75 14.33 11.27
N ASP A 75 -11.40 15.29 10.64
CA ASP A 75 -12.37 16.16 11.33
C ASP A 75 -13.60 15.38 11.83
N GLU A 76 -14.01 14.32 11.12
CA GLU A 76 -15.15 13.48 11.52
C GLU A 76 -14.72 12.27 12.35
N GLU A 77 -13.78 11.51 11.87
CA GLU A 77 -13.32 10.28 12.53
C GLU A 77 -11.86 10.00 12.20
N GLY A 78 -11.01 9.88 13.23
CA GLY A 78 -9.60 9.51 13.11
C GLY A 78 -9.39 8.02 12.81
N PHE A 79 -8.21 7.51 13.17
CA PHE A 79 -7.92 6.08 13.10
C PHE A 79 -8.78 5.29 14.08
N ARG A 80 -9.36 4.18 13.64
CA ARG A 80 -10.13 3.29 14.50
C ARG A 80 -9.21 2.41 15.32
N ILE A 81 -9.04 2.74 16.60
CA ILE A 81 -8.10 2.10 17.55
C ILE A 81 -8.41 0.62 17.85
N GLN A 82 -9.58 0.13 17.44
CA GLN A 82 -9.93 -1.29 17.51
C GLN A 82 -9.10 -2.15 16.57
N TYR A 83 -8.52 -1.55 15.52
CA TYR A 83 -7.57 -2.19 14.62
C TYR A 83 -6.15 -1.88 15.08
N LYS A 84 -5.46 -2.91 15.59
CA LYS A 84 -4.13 -2.75 16.18
C LYS A 84 -3.02 -2.65 15.15
N ILE A 85 -3.26 -3.23 13.96
CA ILE A 85 -2.26 -3.36 12.89
C ILE A 85 -2.70 -2.63 11.64
N ARG A 86 -3.98 -2.72 11.30
CA ARG A 86 -4.55 -2.26 10.02
C ARG A 86 -5.41 -1.00 10.14
N ALA A 87 -5.14 -0.15 11.14
CA ALA A 87 -5.88 1.10 11.30
C ALA A 87 -5.69 2.07 10.12
N ASP A 88 -4.49 2.12 9.55
CA ASP A 88 -4.15 2.88 8.35
C ASP A 88 -4.87 2.33 7.11
N TYR A 89 -4.92 1.01 6.98
CA TYR A 89 -5.65 0.32 5.91
C TYR A 89 -7.16 0.61 5.99
N GLU A 90 -7.74 0.50 7.18
CA GLU A 90 -9.15 0.83 7.40
C GLU A 90 -9.43 2.29 7.07
N PHE A 91 -8.60 3.20 7.56
CA PHE A 91 -8.75 4.63 7.30
C PHE A 91 -8.74 4.92 5.79
N PHE A 92 -7.77 4.36 5.06
CA PHE A 92 -7.67 4.55 3.62
C PHE A 92 -8.92 4.05 2.88
N LEU A 93 -9.39 2.82 3.18
CA LEU A 93 -10.60 2.26 2.56
C LEU A 93 -11.84 3.08 2.91
N ARG A 94 -11.98 3.53 4.13
CA ARG A 94 -13.08 4.40 4.55
C ARG A 94 -13.12 5.68 3.74
N GLN A 95 -11.98 6.33 3.56
CA GLN A 95 -11.93 7.53 2.73
C GLN A 95 -12.36 7.25 1.28
N VAL A 96 -11.90 6.15 0.70
CA VAL A 96 -12.24 5.79 -0.69
C VAL A 96 -13.71 5.38 -0.84
N TYR A 97 -14.23 4.53 0.06
CA TYR A 97 -15.55 3.91 -0.13
C TYR A 97 -16.71 4.62 0.57
N ARG A 98 -16.46 5.32 1.67
CA ARG A 98 -17.51 6.04 2.41
C ARG A 98 -17.52 7.53 2.08
N ASN A 99 -16.35 8.12 1.97
CA ASN A 99 -16.19 9.56 1.76
C ASN A 99 -15.93 9.92 0.30
N ASP A 100 -15.99 8.94 -0.62
CA ASP A 100 -15.78 9.09 -2.08
C ASP A 100 -14.50 9.85 -2.46
N VAL A 101 -13.47 9.73 -1.62
CA VAL A 101 -12.17 10.35 -1.89
C VAL A 101 -11.50 9.61 -3.05
N LYS A 102 -11.02 10.37 -4.03
CA LYS A 102 -10.29 9.84 -5.20
C LYS A 102 -8.79 10.09 -5.00
N PRO A 103 -8.01 9.09 -4.55
CA PRO A 103 -6.56 9.25 -4.40
C PRO A 103 -5.87 9.56 -5.73
N CYS A 104 -4.85 10.41 -5.68
CA CYS A 104 -4.08 10.85 -6.85
C CYS A 104 -2.65 10.30 -6.76
N TYR A 105 -2.22 9.58 -7.79
CA TYR A 105 -0.84 9.12 -7.90
C TYR A 105 0.07 10.26 -8.33
N THR A 106 1.19 10.43 -7.64
CA THR A 106 2.15 11.51 -7.87
C THR A 106 3.33 11.10 -8.77
N GLY A 107 3.64 9.81 -8.83
CA GLY A 107 4.85 9.31 -9.49
C GLY A 107 6.14 9.56 -8.71
N VAL A 108 6.06 10.15 -7.51
CA VAL A 108 7.22 10.45 -6.64
C VAL A 108 7.55 9.24 -5.80
N VAL A 109 8.83 8.90 -5.67
CA VAL A 109 9.31 7.95 -4.65
C VAL A 109 9.41 8.71 -3.34
N VAL A 110 8.44 8.49 -2.43
CA VAL A 110 8.27 9.34 -1.25
C VAL A 110 9.09 8.83 -0.07
N ALA A 111 8.92 7.56 0.28
CA ALA A 111 9.49 7.00 1.50
C ALA A 111 10.64 6.04 1.22
N ASP A 112 11.67 6.12 2.04
CA ASP A 112 12.66 5.08 2.27
C ASP A 112 12.21 4.29 3.49
N TYR A 113 11.56 3.14 3.23
CA TYR A 113 10.94 2.29 4.23
C TYR A 113 11.94 1.25 4.77
N GLU A 114 12.18 1.28 6.08
CA GLU A 114 13.14 0.37 6.71
C GLU A 114 12.68 -1.09 6.66
N GLY A 115 11.41 -1.34 6.91
CA GLY A 115 10.86 -2.70 7.07
C GLY A 115 11.02 -3.26 8.48
N GLY A 116 10.50 -4.47 8.72
CA GLY A 116 10.65 -5.17 10.00
C GLY A 116 9.81 -4.60 11.15
N GLY A 117 8.88 -3.68 10.87
CA GLY A 117 8.04 -3.03 11.86
C GLY A 117 7.04 -3.96 12.56
N TYR A 118 6.19 -3.36 13.40
CA TYR A 118 5.20 -4.07 14.22
C TYR A 118 4.26 -4.97 13.40
N SER A 119 3.82 -4.51 12.24
CA SER A 119 2.93 -5.24 11.33
C SER A 119 3.58 -6.49 10.72
N GLU A 120 4.88 -6.45 10.48
CA GLU A 120 5.64 -7.55 9.85
C GLU A 120 6.07 -8.63 10.85
N ASN A 121 5.93 -8.39 12.15
CA ASN A 121 6.31 -9.34 13.18
C ASN A 121 5.50 -10.64 13.05
N LYS A 122 6.20 -11.79 13.08
CA LYS A 122 5.58 -13.12 12.97
C LYS A 122 4.44 -13.36 13.98
N LYS A 123 4.55 -12.80 15.18
CA LYS A 123 3.52 -12.91 16.24
C LYS A 123 2.21 -12.21 15.84
N ASN A 124 2.28 -11.18 15.01
CA ASN A 124 1.14 -10.36 14.62
C ASN A 124 0.44 -10.86 13.34
N ARG A 125 1.01 -11.83 12.64
CA ARG A 125 0.50 -12.31 11.33
C ARG A 125 -0.96 -12.81 11.36
N VAL A 126 -1.39 -13.40 12.45
CA VAL A 126 -2.78 -13.89 12.58
C VAL A 126 -3.71 -12.70 12.66
N THR A 127 -3.47 -11.81 13.61
CA THR A 127 -4.26 -10.57 13.80
C THR A 127 -4.26 -9.71 12.53
N ASP A 128 -3.11 -9.58 11.88
CA ASP A 128 -2.96 -8.85 10.62
C ASP A 128 -3.90 -9.38 9.52
N LYS A 129 -3.94 -10.71 9.34
CA LYS A 129 -4.81 -11.36 8.35
C LYS A 129 -6.30 -11.23 8.71
N GLU A 130 -6.64 -11.35 9.98
CA GLU A 130 -8.01 -11.22 10.47
C GLU A 130 -8.53 -9.80 10.29
N GLU A 131 -7.75 -8.79 10.70
CA GLU A 131 -8.09 -7.39 10.51
C GLU A 131 -8.21 -7.05 9.02
N HIS A 132 -7.23 -7.46 8.20
CA HIS A 132 -7.29 -7.26 6.75
C HIS A 132 -8.57 -7.84 6.13
N LEU A 133 -8.88 -9.11 6.43
CA LEU A 133 -10.07 -9.76 5.87
C LEU A 133 -11.37 -9.10 6.36
N ARG A 134 -11.44 -8.72 7.63
CA ARG A 134 -12.59 -8.05 8.22
C ARG A 134 -12.83 -6.71 7.53
N ILE A 135 -11.80 -5.86 7.44
CA ILE A 135 -11.87 -4.54 6.82
C ILE A 135 -12.20 -4.67 5.33
N ALA A 136 -11.46 -5.50 4.59
CA ALA A 136 -11.73 -5.71 3.17
C ALA A 136 -13.18 -6.18 2.93
N THR A 137 -13.69 -7.06 3.78
CA THR A 137 -15.08 -7.55 3.66
C THR A 137 -16.11 -6.46 3.94
N GLU A 138 -15.83 -5.56 4.89
CA GLU A 138 -16.72 -4.43 5.23
C GLU A 138 -16.88 -3.48 4.05
N TYR A 139 -15.80 -3.16 3.34
CA TYR A 139 -15.80 -2.15 2.27
C TYR A 139 -16.05 -2.73 0.87
N LEU A 140 -15.50 -3.89 0.55
CA LEU A 140 -15.59 -4.51 -0.77
C LEU A 140 -16.71 -5.55 -0.88
N GLY A 141 -17.20 -6.06 0.26
CA GLY A 141 -18.22 -7.11 0.32
C GLY A 141 -17.68 -8.53 0.14
N LYS A 142 -18.39 -9.49 0.76
CA LYS A 142 -18.00 -10.92 0.79
C LYS A 142 -17.83 -11.54 -0.60
N ARG A 143 -18.71 -11.17 -1.54
CA ARG A 143 -18.70 -11.74 -2.91
C ARG A 143 -17.44 -11.32 -3.66
N THR A 144 -17.07 -10.05 -3.62
CA THR A 144 -15.85 -9.51 -4.25
C THR A 144 -14.59 -10.16 -3.67
N ILE A 145 -14.51 -10.26 -2.34
CA ILE A 145 -13.39 -10.93 -1.66
C ILE A 145 -13.28 -12.40 -2.08
N PHE A 146 -14.40 -13.12 -2.14
CA PHE A 146 -14.41 -14.50 -2.60
C PHE A 146 -13.89 -14.62 -4.04
N MET A 147 -14.33 -13.76 -4.95
CA MET A 147 -13.87 -13.76 -6.35
C MET A 147 -12.39 -13.46 -6.47
N TYR A 148 -11.86 -12.49 -5.73
CA TYR A 148 -10.42 -12.20 -5.75
C TYR A 148 -9.59 -13.35 -5.18
N ARG A 149 -10.04 -13.98 -4.10
CA ARG A 149 -9.35 -15.16 -3.54
C ARG A 149 -9.37 -16.33 -4.51
N LEU A 150 -10.49 -16.59 -5.16
CA LEU A 150 -10.60 -17.62 -6.20
C LEU A 150 -9.65 -17.32 -7.36
N TRP A 151 -9.63 -16.08 -7.83
CA TRP A 151 -8.73 -15.65 -8.91
C TRP A 151 -7.24 -15.83 -8.53
N LEU A 152 -6.86 -15.50 -7.30
CA LEU A 152 -5.50 -15.74 -6.81
C LEU A 152 -5.12 -17.22 -6.80
N VAL A 153 -6.06 -18.12 -6.46
CA VAL A 153 -5.85 -19.57 -6.50
C VAL A 153 -5.69 -20.03 -7.95
N ILE A 154 -6.61 -19.62 -8.85
CA ILE A 154 -6.59 -20.00 -10.28
C ILE A 154 -5.29 -19.53 -10.95
N THR A 155 -4.82 -18.32 -10.63
CA THR A 155 -3.58 -17.78 -11.20
C THR A 155 -2.31 -18.32 -10.55
N LEU A 156 -2.44 -19.35 -9.71
CA LEU A 156 -1.31 -19.96 -8.99
C LEU A 156 -0.46 -18.96 -8.21
N HIS A 157 -1.07 -17.88 -7.74
CA HIS A 157 -0.37 -16.83 -7.01
C HIS A 157 0.42 -17.37 -5.80
N PRO A 158 -0.08 -18.31 -4.96
CA PRO A 158 0.70 -18.89 -3.87
C PRO A 158 1.95 -19.61 -4.34
N LEU A 159 1.87 -20.35 -5.45
CA LEU A 159 3.00 -21.05 -6.04
C LEU A 159 4.03 -20.07 -6.61
N ARG A 160 3.56 -19.02 -7.31
CA ARG A 160 4.44 -17.97 -7.85
C ARG A 160 5.15 -17.21 -6.73
N LYS A 161 4.46 -16.94 -5.62
CA LYS A 161 5.04 -16.29 -4.45
C LYS A 161 6.11 -17.18 -3.79
N TRP A 162 5.83 -18.47 -3.64
CA TRP A 162 6.79 -19.43 -3.10
C TRP A 162 8.05 -19.55 -4.00
N ILE A 163 7.88 -19.60 -5.32
CA ILE A 163 9.00 -19.60 -6.28
C ILE A 163 9.85 -18.33 -6.11
N ALA A 164 9.21 -17.18 -5.90
CA ALA A 164 9.90 -15.90 -5.81
C ALA A 164 10.64 -15.70 -4.46
N SER A 165 10.13 -16.25 -3.35
CA SER A 165 10.68 -15.95 -2.01
C SER A 165 11.52 -17.06 -1.40
N ASP A 166 11.14 -18.33 -1.59
CA ASP A 166 11.65 -19.43 -0.77
C ASP A 166 12.21 -20.61 -1.60
N SER A 167 12.25 -20.51 -2.93
CA SER A 167 12.71 -21.59 -3.76
C SER A 167 14.15 -21.37 -4.26
N PRO A 168 14.90 -22.45 -4.56
CA PRO A 168 16.21 -22.33 -5.20
C PRO A 168 16.15 -21.71 -6.60
N PHE A 169 14.94 -21.49 -7.14
CA PHE A 169 14.70 -20.86 -8.44
C PHE A 169 14.36 -19.37 -8.35
N SER A 170 14.39 -18.75 -7.17
CA SER A 170 14.04 -17.33 -6.96
C SER A 170 14.86 -16.40 -7.86
N GLY A 171 16.17 -16.61 -7.94
CA GLY A 171 17.05 -15.80 -8.78
C GLY A 171 16.76 -15.89 -10.29
N ALA A 172 16.40 -17.09 -10.77
CA ALA A 172 15.98 -17.31 -12.15
C ALA A 172 14.61 -16.65 -12.45
N TYR A 173 13.68 -16.74 -11.48
CA TYR A 173 12.37 -16.11 -11.57
C TYR A 173 12.49 -14.57 -11.62
N ASP A 174 13.33 -13.98 -10.79
CA ASP A 174 13.56 -12.52 -10.78
C ASP A 174 14.26 -12.04 -12.06
N SER A 175 15.15 -12.85 -12.62
CA SER A 175 15.78 -12.57 -13.91
C SER A 175 14.77 -12.60 -15.06
N LEU A 176 13.88 -13.60 -15.05
CA LEU A 176 12.80 -13.72 -16.03
C LEU A 176 11.79 -12.57 -15.91
N LYS A 177 11.42 -12.22 -14.67
CA LYS A 177 10.54 -11.08 -14.38
C LYS A 177 11.13 -9.77 -14.90
N ARG A 178 12.42 -9.50 -14.62
CA ARG A 178 13.12 -8.33 -15.15
C ARG A 178 13.18 -8.31 -16.67
N PHE A 179 13.33 -9.46 -17.32
CA PHE A 179 13.33 -9.56 -18.78
C PHE A 179 11.95 -9.26 -19.38
N ILE A 180 10.86 -9.80 -18.79
CA ILE A 180 9.48 -9.62 -19.28
C ILE A 180 8.96 -8.20 -19.04
N TYR A 181 9.32 -7.57 -17.91
CA TYR A 181 8.84 -6.23 -17.53
C TYR A 181 9.80 -5.09 -17.88
N ARG A 182 10.85 -5.38 -18.65
CA ARG A 182 11.74 -4.38 -19.24
C ARG A 182 11.04 -3.72 -20.43
N ARG A 183 10.10 -2.81 -20.11
CA ARG A 183 9.57 -1.82 -21.05
C ARG A 183 9.60 -0.44 -20.43
#